data_173567ca5b842562b2f6c2640b339239
#
_entry.id   173567ca5b842562b2f6c2640b339239
#
_cell.length_a   1.000
_cell.length_b   1.000
_cell.length_c   1.000
_cell.angle_alpha   90.00
_cell.angle_beta   90.00
_cell.angle_gamma   90.00
#
_symmetry.space_group_name_H-M   'P 1'
#
loop_
_entity.id
_entity.type
_entity.pdbx_description
1 polymer ?
#
loop_
_entity_poly.entity_id
_entity_poly.type
_entity_poly.pdbx_seq_one_letter_code
_entity_poly.pdbx_strand_id
1 'polypeptide(L)'
;MVSAAQIWTWLEDVPDPEIPVLSLVDLGVIRGVEVCDDMVVVKVTPTYSGCPATTIINLDIETKLHAMGVQNLHLKQQISPPWTTDWIKPEAHEKLRKYGIAPPKAGSPNCPRCGSANTELLSQFGSTPCKSHYKCSDCLEPFDAFKCL
;
A
#
# COMPACT_ATOMS: atom_id res chain seq x y z
N MET A 1 -15.40 -14.15 -20.89
CA MET A 1 -15.91 -13.23 -19.85
C MET A 1 -14.92 -13.17 -18.70
N VAL A 2 -14.59 -11.98 -18.22
CA VAL A 2 -13.64 -11.78 -17.15
C VAL A 2 -14.29 -12.11 -15.81
N SER A 3 -13.57 -12.81 -14.93
CA SER A 3 -14.04 -13.10 -13.57
C SER A 3 -13.40 -12.17 -12.54
N ALA A 4 -14.05 -12.01 -11.39
CA ALA A 4 -13.47 -11.23 -10.29
C ALA A 4 -12.10 -11.77 -9.87
N ALA A 5 -11.94 -13.10 -9.85
CA ALA A 5 -10.66 -13.73 -9.50
C ALA A 5 -9.53 -13.33 -10.45
N GLN A 6 -9.81 -13.25 -11.76
CA GLN A 6 -8.84 -12.77 -12.75
C GLN A 6 -8.45 -11.31 -12.49
N ILE A 7 -9.43 -10.47 -12.18
CA ILE A 7 -9.18 -9.05 -11.88
C ILE A 7 -8.27 -8.91 -10.64
N TRP A 8 -8.54 -9.66 -9.58
CA TRP A 8 -7.69 -9.68 -8.39
C TRP A 8 -6.25 -10.06 -8.74
N THR A 9 -6.07 -11.11 -9.55
CA THR A 9 -4.74 -11.55 -9.98
C THR A 9 -4.00 -10.45 -10.76
N TRP A 10 -4.70 -9.77 -11.68
CA TRP A 10 -4.08 -8.69 -12.45
C TRP A 10 -3.72 -7.49 -11.58
N LEU A 11 -4.54 -7.18 -10.56
CA LEU A 11 -4.26 -6.08 -9.65
C LEU A 11 -3.07 -6.35 -8.73
N GLU A 12 -2.72 -7.60 -8.49
CA GLU A 12 -1.51 -7.96 -7.74
C GLU A 12 -0.22 -7.51 -8.45
N ASP A 13 -0.29 -7.25 -9.75
CA ASP A 13 0.86 -6.75 -10.52
C ASP A 13 0.94 -5.21 -10.55
N VAL A 14 -0.01 -4.51 -9.94
CA VAL A 14 -0.02 -3.04 -9.91
C VAL A 14 0.66 -2.56 -8.64
N PRO A 15 1.87 -1.95 -8.74
CA PRO A 15 2.58 -1.47 -7.57
C PRO A 15 1.97 -0.18 -7.02
N ASP A 16 2.13 0.03 -5.72
CA ASP A 16 1.82 1.32 -5.13
C ASP A 16 2.85 2.36 -5.59
N PRO A 17 2.42 3.56 -6.01
CA PRO A 17 3.36 4.57 -6.53
C PRO A 17 4.32 5.12 -5.47
N GLU A 18 3.94 5.12 -4.19
CA GLU A 18 4.78 5.60 -3.09
C GLU A 18 5.65 4.49 -2.48
N ILE A 19 5.22 3.23 -2.60
CA ILE A 19 5.92 2.06 -2.05
C ILE A 19 5.92 0.96 -3.10
N PRO A 20 6.78 1.07 -4.15
CA PRO A 20 6.71 0.18 -5.31
C PRO A 20 6.96 -1.30 -5.04
N VAL A 21 7.53 -1.63 -3.88
CA VAL A 21 7.75 -3.03 -3.47
C VAL A 21 6.44 -3.73 -3.10
N LEU A 22 5.40 -2.98 -2.78
CA LEU A 22 4.07 -3.49 -2.48
C LEU A 22 3.12 -3.26 -3.64
N SER A 23 2.27 -4.25 -3.92
CA SER A 23 1.13 -4.05 -4.82
C SER A 23 -0.01 -3.35 -4.07
N LEU A 24 -0.96 -2.82 -4.83
CA LEU A 24 -2.18 -2.24 -4.24
C LEU A 24 -2.97 -3.29 -3.45
N VAL A 25 -2.89 -4.55 -3.87
CA VAL A 25 -3.53 -5.66 -3.16
C VAL A 25 -2.80 -5.95 -1.85
N ASP A 26 -1.47 -5.99 -1.87
CA ASP A 26 -0.65 -6.18 -0.65
C ASP A 26 -0.95 -5.12 0.40
N LEU A 27 -1.10 -3.89 -0.03
CA LEU A 27 -1.33 -2.75 0.85
C LEU A 27 -2.76 -2.69 1.41
N GLY A 28 -3.69 -3.45 0.81
CA GLY A 28 -5.09 -3.45 1.22
C GLY A 28 -5.90 -2.25 0.71
N VAL A 29 -5.40 -1.55 -0.30
CA VAL A 29 -6.09 -0.41 -0.92
C VAL A 29 -7.27 -0.86 -1.78
N ILE A 30 -7.17 -2.04 -2.40
CA ILE A 30 -8.28 -2.64 -3.16
C ILE A 30 -9.21 -3.35 -2.19
N ARG A 31 -10.44 -2.86 -2.05
CA ARG A 31 -11.39 -3.38 -1.06
C ARG A 31 -12.43 -4.32 -1.63
N GLY A 32 -12.62 -4.31 -2.92
CA GLY A 32 -13.56 -5.23 -3.55
C GLY A 32 -13.53 -5.14 -5.05
N VAL A 33 -13.90 -6.21 -5.69
CA VAL A 33 -14.06 -6.31 -7.14
C VAL A 33 -15.40 -6.96 -7.42
N GLU A 34 -16.24 -6.28 -8.19
CA GLU A 34 -17.54 -6.78 -8.61
C GLU A 34 -17.59 -6.82 -10.14
N VAL A 35 -18.10 -7.92 -10.67
CA VAL A 35 -18.31 -8.06 -12.11
C VAL A 35 -19.81 -8.28 -12.33
N CYS A 36 -20.44 -7.32 -13.02
CA CYS A 36 -21.87 -7.38 -13.36
C CYS A 36 -22.00 -7.22 -14.88
N ASP A 37 -22.44 -8.27 -15.54
CA ASP A 37 -22.55 -8.30 -17.01
C ASP A 37 -21.21 -7.90 -17.65
N ASP A 38 -21.17 -6.76 -18.35
CA ASP A 38 -19.96 -6.26 -18.98
C ASP A 38 -19.20 -5.24 -18.13
N MET A 39 -19.73 -4.90 -16.96
CA MET A 39 -19.13 -3.85 -16.12
C MET A 39 -18.31 -4.44 -14.99
N VAL A 40 -17.11 -3.89 -14.79
CA VAL A 40 -16.25 -4.21 -13.67
C VAL A 40 -16.20 -3.00 -12.73
N VAL A 41 -16.49 -3.25 -11.45
CA VAL A 41 -16.41 -2.22 -10.40
C VAL A 41 -15.28 -2.62 -9.45
N VAL A 42 -14.32 -1.72 -9.27
CA VAL A 42 -13.23 -1.89 -8.30
C VAL A 42 -13.39 -0.85 -7.20
N LYS A 43 -13.46 -1.32 -5.96
CA LYS A 43 -13.56 -0.46 -4.79
C LYS A 43 -12.18 -0.17 -4.25
N VAL A 44 -11.85 1.10 -4.11
CA VAL A 44 -10.53 1.58 -3.71
C VAL A 44 -10.65 2.46 -2.47
N THR A 45 -9.83 2.18 -1.45
CA THR A 45 -9.74 3.01 -0.24
C THR A 45 -8.32 3.57 -0.14
N PRO A 46 -8.13 4.90 -0.24
CA PRO A 46 -6.80 5.49 -0.10
C PRO A 46 -6.28 5.32 1.34
N THR A 47 -4.96 5.29 1.49
CA THR A 47 -4.31 5.08 2.79
C THR A 47 -4.56 6.23 3.77
N TYR A 48 -4.84 7.42 3.26
CA TYR A 48 -5.26 8.57 4.09
C TYR A 48 -6.09 9.54 3.25
N SER A 49 -6.88 10.33 3.93
CA SER A 49 -7.73 11.33 3.30
C SER A 49 -6.88 12.40 2.59
N GLY A 50 -7.20 12.71 1.34
CA GLY A 50 -6.44 13.68 0.55
C GLY A 50 -5.10 13.17 0.04
N CYS A 51 -4.90 11.86 -0.01
CA CYS A 51 -3.67 11.26 -0.56
C CYS A 51 -3.41 11.74 -1.98
N PRO A 52 -2.26 12.41 -2.24
CA PRO A 52 -1.96 12.90 -3.59
C PRO A 52 -1.74 11.78 -4.60
N ALA A 53 -1.42 10.57 -4.15
CA ALA A 53 -1.24 9.41 -5.00
C ALA A 53 -2.55 8.80 -5.49
N THR A 54 -3.72 9.23 -4.98
CA THR A 54 -5.01 8.64 -5.35
C THR A 54 -5.27 8.68 -6.85
N THR A 55 -4.97 9.81 -7.49
CA THR A 55 -5.14 9.96 -8.94
C THR A 55 -4.24 8.99 -9.70
N ILE A 56 -2.99 8.85 -9.27
CA ILE A 56 -2.02 7.92 -9.89
C ILE A 56 -2.46 6.49 -9.71
N ILE A 57 -2.93 6.13 -8.51
CA ILE A 57 -3.46 4.80 -8.21
C ILE A 57 -4.62 4.45 -9.14
N ASN A 58 -5.57 5.36 -9.28
CA ASN A 58 -6.72 5.15 -10.17
C ASN A 58 -6.28 4.98 -11.63
N LEU A 59 -5.36 5.82 -12.08
CA LEU A 59 -4.82 5.73 -13.44
C LEU A 59 -4.09 4.41 -13.69
N ASP A 60 -3.29 3.96 -12.72
CA ASP A 60 -2.56 2.71 -12.84
C ASP A 60 -3.51 1.50 -12.91
N ILE A 61 -4.57 1.51 -12.11
CA ILE A 61 -5.62 0.46 -12.16
C ILE A 61 -6.29 0.45 -13.52
N GLU A 62 -6.72 1.62 -14.00
CA GLU A 62 -7.38 1.75 -15.31
C GLU A 62 -6.46 1.26 -16.42
N THR A 63 -5.21 1.70 -16.42
CA THR A 63 -4.24 1.32 -17.44
C THR A 63 -4.05 -0.19 -17.47
N LYS A 64 -3.87 -0.81 -16.31
CA LYS A 64 -3.67 -2.25 -16.22
C LYS A 64 -4.88 -3.03 -16.71
N LEU A 65 -6.07 -2.69 -16.25
CA LEU A 65 -7.27 -3.42 -16.59
C LEU A 65 -7.69 -3.21 -18.05
N HIS A 66 -7.51 -2.00 -18.60
CA HIS A 66 -7.74 -1.77 -20.03
C HIS A 66 -6.77 -2.58 -20.88
N ALA A 67 -5.50 -2.66 -20.49
CA ALA A 67 -4.50 -3.49 -21.18
C ALA A 67 -4.88 -4.97 -21.18
N MET A 68 -5.59 -5.44 -20.14
CA MET A 68 -6.05 -6.82 -20.02
C MET A 68 -7.41 -7.06 -20.71
N GLY A 69 -7.97 -6.04 -21.36
CA GLY A 69 -9.20 -6.18 -22.14
C GLY A 69 -10.49 -5.73 -21.44
N VAL A 70 -10.39 -5.18 -20.23
CA VAL A 70 -11.55 -4.64 -19.53
C VAL A 70 -11.88 -3.27 -20.10
N GLN A 71 -13.02 -3.12 -20.75
CA GLN A 71 -13.41 -1.86 -21.41
C GLN A 71 -14.37 -1.03 -20.56
N ASN A 72 -15.30 -1.68 -19.89
CA ASN A 72 -16.30 -1.01 -19.06
C ASN A 72 -15.89 -1.13 -17.59
N LEU A 73 -15.14 -0.15 -17.12
CA LEU A 73 -14.55 -0.13 -15.78
C LEU A 73 -15.06 1.07 -14.99
N HIS A 74 -15.48 0.82 -13.75
CA HIS A 74 -15.84 1.85 -12.80
C HIS A 74 -15.02 1.71 -11.53
N LEU A 75 -14.27 2.76 -11.18
CA LEU A 75 -13.52 2.81 -9.93
C LEU A 75 -14.35 3.56 -8.90
N LYS A 76 -14.70 2.87 -7.81
CA LYS A 76 -15.50 3.44 -6.73
C LYS A 76 -14.62 3.73 -5.53
N GLN A 77 -14.56 4.99 -5.11
CA GLN A 77 -13.84 5.37 -3.90
C GLN A 77 -14.68 4.96 -2.69
N GLN A 78 -14.08 4.18 -1.79
CA GLN A 78 -14.70 3.75 -0.55
C GLN A 78 -13.91 4.35 0.61
N ILE A 79 -14.45 5.40 1.24
CA ILE A 79 -13.76 6.11 2.33
C ILE A 79 -14.21 5.64 3.71
N SER A 80 -15.25 4.82 3.79
CA SER A 80 -15.75 4.25 5.05
C SER A 80 -15.93 2.75 4.90
N PRO A 81 -15.33 1.94 5.78
CA PRO A 81 -14.40 2.33 6.84
C PRO A 81 -13.07 2.88 6.28
N PRO A 82 -12.36 3.72 7.04
CA PRO A 82 -11.07 4.25 6.61
C PRO A 82 -10.01 3.15 6.56
N TRP A 83 -9.01 3.33 5.68
CA TRP A 83 -7.88 2.41 5.59
C TRP A 83 -7.11 2.35 6.91
N THR A 84 -6.67 1.15 7.27
CA THR A 84 -5.81 0.94 8.44
C THR A 84 -4.63 0.05 8.04
N THR A 85 -3.52 0.14 8.80
CA THR A 85 -2.36 -0.72 8.59
C THR A 85 -2.66 -2.19 8.86
N ASP A 86 -3.77 -2.51 9.54
CA ASP A 86 -4.21 -3.89 9.74
C ASP A 86 -4.64 -4.55 8.43
N TRP A 87 -4.92 -3.77 7.39
CA TRP A 87 -5.29 -4.28 6.07
C TRP A 87 -4.10 -4.69 5.21
N ILE A 88 -2.88 -4.34 5.63
CA ILE A 88 -1.66 -4.78 4.95
C ILE A 88 -1.50 -6.29 5.16
N LYS A 89 -1.28 -7.03 4.07
CA LYS A 89 -1.08 -8.47 4.16
C LYS A 89 0.18 -8.79 4.97
N PRO A 90 0.17 -9.88 5.77
CA PRO A 90 1.35 -10.26 6.55
C PRO A 90 2.62 -10.43 5.71
N GLU A 91 2.51 -10.97 4.51
CA GLU A 91 3.63 -11.16 3.58
C GLU A 91 4.25 -9.82 3.16
N ALA A 92 3.45 -8.76 3.14
CA ALA A 92 3.91 -7.43 2.77
C ALA A 92 4.84 -6.82 3.83
N HIS A 93 4.69 -7.20 5.09
CA HIS A 93 5.58 -6.74 6.17
C HIS A 93 7.04 -7.12 5.88
N GLU A 94 7.28 -8.34 5.43
CA GLU A 94 8.62 -8.80 5.08
C GLU A 94 9.17 -8.10 3.83
N LYS A 95 8.30 -7.84 2.87
CA LYS A 95 8.68 -7.06 1.67
C LYS A 95 9.12 -5.65 2.05
N LEU A 96 8.40 -4.99 2.97
CA LEU A 96 8.77 -3.67 3.49
C LEU A 96 10.13 -3.72 4.17
N ARG A 97 10.34 -4.68 5.05
CA ARG A 97 11.59 -4.84 5.80
C ARG A 97 12.78 -5.02 4.86
N LYS A 98 12.65 -5.87 3.86
CA LYS A 98 13.72 -6.11 2.87
C LYS A 98 14.00 -4.88 2.01
N TYR A 99 13.00 -4.06 1.78
CA TYR A 99 13.13 -2.81 1.03
C TYR A 99 13.78 -1.69 1.86
N GLY A 100 13.90 -1.87 3.17
CA GLY A 100 14.49 -0.89 4.08
C GLY A 100 13.47 0.02 4.77
N ILE A 101 12.20 -0.35 4.74
CA ILE A 101 11.13 0.34 5.46
C ILE A 101 10.71 -0.54 6.64
N ALA A 102 10.73 0.02 7.85
CA ALA A 102 10.25 -0.72 9.02
C ALA A 102 8.72 -0.90 8.91
N PRO A 103 8.22 -2.15 9.02
CA PRO A 103 6.77 -2.39 8.99
C PRO A 103 6.05 -1.70 10.14
N PRO A 104 4.74 -1.42 10.01
CA PRO A 104 3.97 -0.79 11.08
C PRO A 104 4.00 -1.65 12.34
N LYS A 105 4.29 -0.99 13.45
CA LYS A 105 4.41 -1.62 14.77
C LYS A 105 4.00 -0.62 15.83
N ALA A 106 3.23 -1.05 16.81
CA ALA A 106 2.90 -0.23 17.98
C ALA A 106 4.19 0.08 18.76
N GLY A 107 4.39 1.34 19.11
CA GLY A 107 5.61 1.80 19.77
C GLY A 107 6.74 2.08 18.79
N SER A 108 7.99 1.96 19.26
CA SER A 108 9.16 2.21 18.42
C SER A 108 9.39 1.06 17.43
N PRO A 109 9.68 1.37 16.16
CA PRO A 109 9.96 0.34 15.16
C PRO A 109 11.31 -0.32 15.41
N ASN A 110 11.46 -1.56 14.93
CA ASN A 110 12.77 -2.21 14.87
C ASN A 110 13.50 -1.75 13.61
N CYS A 111 14.83 -1.66 13.70
CA CYS A 111 15.65 -1.35 12.54
C CYS A 111 15.47 -2.43 11.45
N PRO A 112 15.12 -2.06 10.22
CA PRO A 112 14.93 -3.05 9.15
C PRO A 112 16.24 -3.70 8.70
N ARG A 113 17.39 -3.12 9.06
CA ARG A 113 18.70 -3.66 8.72
C ARG A 113 19.24 -4.65 9.75
N CYS A 114 19.36 -4.21 11.01
CA CYS A 114 19.99 -5.04 12.06
C CYS A 114 18.99 -5.66 13.02
N GLY A 115 17.71 -5.30 12.95
CA GLY A 115 16.67 -5.81 13.83
C GLY A 115 16.65 -5.22 15.23
N SER A 116 17.52 -4.25 15.55
CA SER A 116 17.59 -3.62 16.86
C SER A 116 16.30 -2.88 17.21
N ALA A 117 15.87 -2.95 18.46
CA ALA A 117 14.78 -2.15 18.99
C ALA A 117 15.24 -0.76 19.45
N ASN A 118 16.54 -0.50 19.42
CA ASN A 118 17.13 0.75 19.90
C ASN A 118 17.12 1.79 18.78
N THR A 119 15.95 2.40 18.56
CA THR A 119 15.72 3.34 17.45
C THR A 119 15.21 4.67 17.99
N GLU A 120 15.53 5.75 17.27
CA GLU A 120 15.20 7.11 17.65
C GLU A 120 14.43 7.81 16.54
N LEU A 121 13.32 8.48 16.89
CA LEU A 121 12.54 9.28 15.96
C LEU A 121 13.32 10.55 15.57
N LEU A 122 13.56 10.74 14.28
CA LEU A 122 14.18 11.95 13.74
C LEU A 122 13.11 12.93 13.24
N SER A 123 12.06 12.44 12.60
CA SER A 123 10.97 13.25 12.08
C SER A 123 9.68 12.42 12.02
N GLN A 124 8.56 13.08 12.32
CA GLN A 124 7.25 12.44 12.17
C GLN A 124 6.86 12.22 10.71
N PHE A 125 7.54 12.88 9.77
CA PHE A 125 7.29 12.74 8.34
C PHE A 125 8.56 12.27 7.64
N GLY A 126 8.46 11.13 6.95
CA GLY A 126 9.51 10.58 6.12
C GLY A 126 9.34 11.02 4.66
N SER A 127 9.63 10.11 3.73
CA SER A 127 9.49 10.36 2.29
C SER A 127 8.03 10.59 1.87
N THR A 128 7.07 10.09 2.64
CA THR A 128 5.63 10.31 2.44
C THR A 128 4.96 10.53 3.80
N PRO A 129 3.74 11.12 3.84
CA PRO A 129 3.03 11.34 5.10
C PRO A 129 2.68 10.08 5.88
N CYS A 130 2.60 8.92 5.22
CA CYS A 130 2.32 7.64 5.89
C CYS A 130 3.54 7.03 6.58
N LYS A 131 4.73 7.64 6.43
CA LYS A 131 5.98 7.15 7.02
C LYS A 131 6.60 8.19 7.93
N SER A 132 7.27 7.71 8.99
CA SER A 132 8.12 8.52 9.87
C SER A 132 9.58 8.21 9.59
N HIS A 133 10.48 9.13 9.93
CA HIS A 133 11.91 8.93 9.75
C HIS A 133 12.60 8.65 11.09
N TYR A 134 13.33 7.56 11.15
CA TYR A 134 14.02 7.07 12.34
C TYR A 134 15.50 6.84 12.07
N LYS A 135 16.25 6.65 13.14
CA LYS A 135 17.66 6.27 13.11
C LYS A 135 17.86 5.10 14.08
N CYS A 136 18.61 4.10 13.66
CA CYS A 136 19.05 3.04 14.56
C CYS A 136 20.25 3.52 15.34
N SER A 137 20.20 3.41 16.69
CA SER A 137 21.30 3.80 17.55
C SER A 137 22.43 2.78 17.56
N ASP A 138 22.17 1.53 17.16
CA ASP A 138 23.17 0.46 17.15
C ASP A 138 23.96 0.41 15.85
N CYS A 139 23.30 0.36 14.69
CA CYS A 139 24.00 0.32 13.39
C CYS A 139 24.12 1.69 12.71
N LEU A 140 23.51 2.73 13.29
CA LEU A 140 23.53 4.12 12.83
C LEU A 140 22.83 4.37 11.49
N GLU A 141 22.06 3.40 11.00
CA GLU A 141 21.33 3.52 9.74
C GLU A 141 20.07 4.38 9.91
N PRO A 142 19.88 5.41 9.09
CA PRO A 142 18.59 6.10 9.00
C PRO A 142 17.63 5.26 8.16
N PHE A 143 16.34 5.26 8.51
CA PHE A 143 15.34 4.50 7.78
C PHE A 143 13.95 5.12 7.95
N ASP A 144 13.07 4.83 6.99
CA ASP A 144 11.65 5.16 7.11
C ASP A 144 10.90 4.02 7.81
N ALA A 145 9.95 4.39 8.66
CA ALA A 145 9.05 3.44 9.32
C ALA A 145 7.62 3.76 8.92
N PHE A 146 6.86 2.73 8.57
CA PHE A 146 5.45 2.89 8.26
C PHE A 146 4.68 3.19 9.55
N LYS A 147 3.85 4.24 9.54
CA LYS A 147 3.06 4.62 10.70
C LYS A 147 1.94 3.62 10.95
N CYS A 148 1.57 3.40 12.22
CA CYS A 148 0.34 2.70 12.57
C CYS A 148 -0.84 3.63 12.36
N LEU A 149 -1.71 3.29 11.42
CA LEU A 149 -2.90 4.08 11.05
C LEU A 149 -4.19 3.28 11.29
#